data_38e8fbe6dc31d399f31e5d1c4ef3bfe0
#
_entry.id   38e8fbe6dc31d399f31e5d1c4ef3bfe0
#
_cell.length_a   1.000
_cell.length_b   1.000
_cell.length_c   1.000
_cell.angle_alpha   90.00
_cell.angle_beta   90.00
_cell.angle_gamma   90.00
#
_symmetry.space_group_name_H-M   'P 1'
#
loop_
_entity.id
_entity.type
_entity.pdbx_description
1 polymer ?
#
loop_
_entity_poly.entity_id
_entity_poly.type
_entity_poly.pdbx_seq_one_letter_code
_entity_poly.pdbx_strand_id
1 'polypeptide(L)'
;MAVLSLETRGPLELERSSLSPLLLDKVREQVERTQHLLGLIPRDRQSWRPGFPGLTVGDLLGHILECLAGFCAALYQANPERLAHFLELKALPVNHSCGVEEARGRISSYLGHIEEGFSLVSDEQMSRVVPTLFVPEGEALFTILLGNLEHLTNHKYQLFVYLKMLEVPVATPDLYRLRGQGG
;
A
#
# COMPACT_ATOMS: atom_id res chain seq x y z
N MET A 1 -56.04 20.11 18.58
CA MET A 1 -55.35 19.81 17.31
C MET A 1 -53.96 20.39 17.42
N ALA A 2 -52.95 19.55 17.65
CA ALA A 2 -51.55 19.96 17.71
C ALA A 2 -50.92 19.74 16.33
N VAL A 3 -50.45 20.82 15.70
CA VAL A 3 -49.75 20.79 14.41
C VAL A 3 -48.30 20.40 14.70
N LEU A 4 -47.90 19.18 14.32
CA LEU A 4 -46.51 18.74 14.32
C LEU A 4 -45.76 19.48 13.19
N SER A 5 -44.92 20.42 13.59
CA SER A 5 -43.96 21.05 12.69
C SER A 5 -42.87 20.01 12.28
N LEU A 6 -42.91 19.58 11.04
CA LEU A 6 -41.82 18.84 10.42
C LEU A 6 -40.65 19.80 10.22
N GLU A 7 -39.64 19.74 11.11
CA GLU A 7 -38.35 20.34 10.85
C GLU A 7 -37.71 19.62 9.65
N THR A 8 -37.67 20.30 8.53
CA THR A 8 -36.90 19.88 7.37
C THR A 8 -35.42 19.90 7.75
N ARG A 9 -34.85 18.74 8.03
CA ARG A 9 -33.40 18.60 8.08
C ARG A 9 -32.83 19.06 6.72
N GLY A 10 -32.05 20.13 6.76
CA GLY A 10 -31.30 20.61 5.59
C GLY A 10 -30.43 19.51 4.97
N PRO A 11 -30.03 19.67 3.72
CA PRO A 11 -29.18 18.68 3.07
C PRO A 11 -27.95 18.47 3.95
N LEU A 12 -27.65 17.18 4.26
CA LEU A 12 -26.41 16.78 4.87
C LEU A 12 -25.30 17.36 4.00
N GLU A 13 -24.63 18.41 4.49
CA GLU A 13 -23.32 18.79 3.96
C GLU A 13 -22.42 17.60 4.21
N LEU A 14 -22.30 16.71 3.20
CA LEU A 14 -21.18 15.79 3.14
C LEU A 14 -19.95 16.71 3.11
N GLU A 15 -19.28 16.86 4.25
CA GLU A 15 -17.91 17.36 4.26
C GLU A 15 -17.18 16.59 3.15
N ARG A 16 -16.72 17.32 2.13
CA ARG A 16 -15.97 16.74 1.03
C ARG A 16 -14.68 16.20 1.63
N SER A 17 -14.72 14.94 2.05
CA SER A 17 -13.52 14.26 2.49
C SER A 17 -12.49 14.36 1.37
N SER A 18 -11.34 14.95 1.66
CA SER A 18 -10.23 15.04 0.72
C SER A 18 -9.86 13.64 0.22
N LEU A 19 -9.62 13.51 -1.08
CA LEU A 19 -9.31 12.23 -1.73
C LEU A 19 -7.97 11.66 -1.24
N SER A 20 -6.99 12.55 -1.02
CA SER A 20 -5.64 12.17 -0.58
C SER A 20 -5.64 11.41 0.75
N PRO A 21 -6.27 11.88 1.83
CA PRO A 21 -6.36 11.13 3.09
C PRO A 21 -7.11 9.81 2.97
N LEU A 22 -8.17 9.74 2.16
CA LEU A 22 -8.94 8.50 1.98
C LEU A 22 -8.10 7.43 1.29
N LEU A 23 -7.33 7.82 0.26
CA LEU A 23 -6.43 6.92 -0.44
C LEU A 23 -5.30 6.47 0.49
N LEU A 24 -4.70 7.40 1.25
CA LEU A 24 -3.66 7.08 2.22
C LEU A 24 -4.15 6.08 3.28
N ASP A 25 -5.37 6.25 3.81
CA ASP A 25 -5.92 5.30 4.79
C ASP A 25 -6.04 3.89 4.18
N LYS A 26 -6.41 3.81 2.90
CA LYS A 26 -6.47 2.53 2.20
C LYS A 26 -5.09 1.92 1.95
N VAL A 27 -4.09 2.72 1.63
CA VAL A 27 -2.69 2.27 1.51
C VAL A 27 -2.19 1.74 2.86
N ARG A 28 -2.42 2.48 3.96
CA ARG A 28 -2.07 2.05 5.32
C ARG A 28 -2.69 0.69 5.65
N GLU A 29 -3.98 0.53 5.39
CA GLU A 29 -4.66 -0.76 5.61
C GLU A 29 -3.95 -1.90 4.88
N GLN A 30 -3.61 -1.72 3.59
CA GLN A 30 -2.94 -2.77 2.84
C GLN A 30 -1.53 -3.06 3.37
N VAL A 31 -0.78 -2.04 3.77
CA VAL A 31 0.54 -2.20 4.38
C VAL A 31 0.44 -2.94 5.72
N GLU A 32 -0.47 -2.55 6.60
CA GLU A 32 -0.70 -3.22 7.89
C GLU A 32 -1.07 -4.71 7.71
N ARG A 33 -1.97 -5.01 6.77
CA ARG A 33 -2.34 -6.41 6.48
C ARG A 33 -1.17 -7.19 5.89
N THR A 34 -0.35 -6.57 5.07
CA THR A 34 0.88 -7.19 4.56
C THR A 34 1.86 -7.49 5.70
N GLN A 35 2.11 -6.53 6.59
CA GLN A 35 2.98 -6.74 7.77
C GLN A 35 2.44 -7.84 8.70
N HIS A 36 1.11 -7.91 8.87
CA HIS A 36 0.48 -8.99 9.63
C HIS A 36 0.79 -10.36 9.01
N LEU A 37 0.57 -10.52 7.70
CA LEU A 37 0.86 -11.77 7.00
C LEU A 37 2.36 -12.13 7.03
N LEU A 38 3.26 -11.15 6.93
CA LEU A 38 4.70 -11.38 7.09
C LEU A 38 5.03 -12.01 8.44
N GLY A 39 4.35 -11.58 9.51
CA GLY A 39 4.53 -12.12 10.85
C GLY A 39 4.12 -13.58 11.00
N LEU A 40 3.35 -14.11 10.06
CA LEU A 40 2.89 -15.51 10.05
C LEU A 40 3.78 -16.43 9.23
N ILE A 41 4.80 -15.92 8.54
CA ILE A 41 5.73 -16.74 7.76
C ILE A 41 6.60 -17.58 8.69
N PRO A 42 6.63 -18.93 8.54
CA PRO A 42 7.54 -19.76 9.31
C PRO A 42 9.01 -19.42 9.03
N ARG A 43 9.84 -19.37 10.08
CA ARG A 43 11.23 -18.86 10.03
C ARG A 43 12.14 -19.54 9.02
N ASP A 44 11.90 -20.81 8.71
CA ASP A 44 12.70 -21.67 7.83
C ASP A 44 12.18 -21.69 6.38
N ARG A 45 11.19 -20.85 6.04
CA ARG A 45 10.49 -20.90 4.75
C ARG A 45 10.87 -19.77 3.77
N GLN A 46 11.91 -19.00 4.04
CA GLN A 46 12.33 -17.91 3.14
C GLN A 46 12.68 -18.42 1.72
N SER A 47 13.32 -19.56 1.58
CA SER A 47 13.67 -20.17 0.29
C SER A 47 12.56 -21.04 -0.31
N TRP A 48 11.45 -21.21 0.38
CA TRP A 48 10.34 -22.00 -0.12
C TRP A 48 9.68 -21.30 -1.33
N ARG A 49 9.27 -22.11 -2.30
CA ARG A 49 8.46 -21.67 -3.46
C ARG A 49 7.34 -22.67 -3.72
N PRO A 50 6.23 -22.24 -4.37
CA PRO A 50 5.18 -23.17 -4.81
C PRO A 50 5.74 -24.18 -5.83
N GLY A 51 5.05 -25.32 -5.99
CA GLY A 51 5.44 -26.40 -6.91
C GLY A 51 5.34 -26.04 -8.41
N PHE A 52 4.98 -24.81 -8.75
CA PHE A 52 4.95 -24.22 -10.10
C PHE A 52 5.96 -23.05 -10.19
N PRO A 53 6.34 -22.59 -11.39
CA PRO A 53 7.22 -21.45 -11.55
C PRO A 53 6.69 -20.22 -10.81
N GLY A 54 7.47 -19.65 -9.90
CA GLY A 54 7.07 -18.52 -9.08
C GLY A 54 8.21 -18.01 -8.20
N LEU A 55 7.97 -16.92 -7.53
CA LEU A 55 8.91 -16.33 -6.58
C LEU A 55 9.07 -17.24 -5.35
N THR A 56 10.28 -17.27 -4.76
CA THR A 56 10.42 -17.76 -3.39
C THR A 56 9.71 -16.81 -2.43
N VAL A 57 9.49 -17.24 -1.19
CA VAL A 57 8.97 -16.32 -0.15
C VAL A 57 9.85 -15.09 -0.03
N GLY A 58 11.18 -15.27 0.06
CA GLY A 58 12.12 -14.15 0.17
C GLY A 58 12.09 -13.20 -1.04
N ASP A 59 11.99 -13.75 -2.26
CA ASP A 59 11.87 -12.95 -3.49
C ASP A 59 10.55 -12.16 -3.50
N LEU A 60 9.45 -12.79 -3.03
CA LEU A 60 8.17 -12.10 -2.91
C LEU A 60 8.23 -10.96 -1.90
N LEU A 61 8.93 -11.13 -0.77
CA LEU A 61 9.16 -10.06 0.19
C LEU A 61 9.93 -8.89 -0.43
N GLY A 62 11.02 -9.18 -1.16
CA GLY A 62 11.77 -8.15 -1.90
C GLY A 62 10.89 -7.41 -2.90
N HIS A 63 10.03 -8.12 -3.61
CA HIS A 63 9.11 -7.53 -4.59
C HIS A 63 7.99 -6.68 -3.94
N ILE A 64 7.50 -7.08 -2.77
CA ILE A 64 6.58 -6.24 -1.98
C ILE A 64 7.24 -4.92 -1.58
N LEU A 65 8.52 -4.93 -1.22
CA LEU A 65 9.27 -3.70 -0.95
C LEU A 65 9.39 -2.81 -2.20
N GLU A 66 9.56 -3.41 -3.38
CA GLU A 66 9.56 -2.68 -4.65
C GLU A 66 8.21 -2.01 -4.93
N CYS A 67 7.07 -2.67 -4.63
CA CYS A 67 5.76 -2.05 -4.74
C CYS A 67 5.67 -0.78 -3.87
N LEU A 68 6.20 -0.80 -2.65
CA LEU A 68 6.22 0.37 -1.76
C LEU A 68 7.15 1.47 -2.28
N ALA A 69 8.31 1.10 -2.84
CA ALA A 69 9.18 2.06 -3.51
C ALA A 69 8.49 2.75 -4.69
N GLY A 70 7.58 2.05 -5.39
CA GLY A 70 6.74 2.62 -6.45
C GLY A 70 5.85 3.77 -5.96
N PHE A 71 5.23 3.66 -4.78
CA PHE A 71 4.49 4.77 -4.16
C PHE A 71 5.42 5.97 -3.88
N CYS A 72 6.58 5.73 -3.27
CA CYS A 72 7.55 6.78 -3.00
C CYS A 72 7.98 7.47 -4.30
N ALA A 73 8.26 6.70 -5.36
CA ALA A 73 8.64 7.23 -6.66
C ALA A 73 7.57 8.15 -7.23
N ALA A 74 6.30 7.74 -7.23
CA ALA A 74 5.20 8.55 -7.77
C ALA A 74 5.00 9.84 -6.96
N LEU A 75 4.98 9.75 -5.63
CA LEU A 75 4.74 10.88 -4.74
C LEU A 75 5.88 11.92 -4.81
N TYR A 76 7.13 11.47 -4.82
CA TYR A 76 8.29 12.37 -4.91
C TYR A 76 8.52 12.88 -6.34
N GLN A 77 8.12 12.14 -7.36
CA GLN A 77 8.11 12.65 -8.74
C GLN A 77 7.09 13.79 -8.91
N ALA A 78 5.97 13.75 -8.20
CA ALA A 78 5.01 14.84 -8.15
C ALA A 78 5.55 16.08 -7.39
N ASN A 79 6.60 15.91 -6.56
CA ASN A 79 7.27 16.95 -5.78
C ASN A 79 8.79 16.91 -6.04
N PRO A 80 9.26 17.46 -7.18
CA PRO A 80 10.66 17.33 -7.63
C PRO A 80 11.71 17.83 -6.63
N GLU A 81 11.36 18.75 -5.74
CA GLU A 81 12.23 19.26 -4.68
C GLU A 81 12.61 18.19 -3.63
N ARG A 82 11.87 17.09 -3.60
CA ARG A 82 12.11 15.92 -2.74
C ARG A 82 12.88 14.80 -3.45
N LEU A 83 13.31 15.00 -4.69
CA LEU A 83 13.96 13.97 -5.50
C LEU A 83 15.24 13.40 -4.85
N ALA A 84 16.02 14.22 -4.15
CA ALA A 84 17.21 13.77 -3.43
C ALA A 84 16.87 12.71 -2.39
N HIS A 85 15.81 12.94 -1.61
CA HIS A 85 15.30 11.98 -0.62
C HIS A 85 14.85 10.66 -1.28
N PHE A 86 14.17 10.75 -2.42
CA PHE A 86 13.78 9.57 -3.19
C PHE A 86 14.99 8.78 -3.71
N LEU A 87 16.08 9.46 -4.14
CA LEU A 87 17.30 8.79 -4.60
C LEU A 87 17.97 7.99 -3.48
N GLU A 88 17.92 8.46 -2.23
CA GLU A 88 18.39 7.70 -1.07
C GLU A 88 17.58 6.41 -0.89
N LEU A 89 16.23 6.48 -1.00
CA LEU A 89 15.37 5.30 -0.95
C LEU A 89 15.65 4.33 -2.11
N LYS A 90 15.89 4.84 -3.32
CA LYS A 90 16.21 4.03 -4.49
C LYS A 90 17.54 3.28 -4.36
N ALA A 91 18.47 3.78 -3.54
CA ALA A 91 19.73 3.10 -3.25
C ALA A 91 19.54 1.85 -2.37
N LEU A 92 18.39 1.67 -1.73
CA LEU A 92 18.08 0.47 -0.95
C LEU A 92 17.89 -0.73 -1.89
N PRO A 93 18.41 -1.92 -1.52
CA PRO A 93 18.29 -3.13 -2.35
C PRO A 93 16.85 -3.69 -2.26
N VAL A 94 15.90 -3.09 -3.01
CA VAL A 94 14.46 -3.44 -2.96
C VAL A 94 14.12 -4.74 -3.67
N ASN A 95 14.86 -5.08 -4.74
CA ASN A 95 14.57 -6.27 -5.58
C ASN A 95 15.30 -7.53 -5.12
N HIS A 96 15.89 -7.51 -3.94
CA HIS A 96 16.61 -8.66 -3.42
C HIS A 96 15.73 -9.51 -2.51
N SER A 97 15.90 -10.83 -2.61
CA SER A 97 15.37 -11.77 -1.63
C SER A 97 15.80 -11.35 -0.22
N CYS A 98 14.85 -11.23 0.68
CA CYS A 98 15.12 -10.80 2.05
C CYS A 98 14.35 -11.63 3.07
N GLY A 99 14.82 -11.58 4.34
CA GLY A 99 14.15 -12.22 5.45
C GLY A 99 12.98 -11.39 6.01
N VAL A 100 12.15 -12.03 6.83
CA VAL A 100 10.95 -11.40 7.43
C VAL A 100 11.29 -10.16 8.24
N GLU A 101 12.32 -10.22 9.09
CA GLU A 101 12.68 -9.08 9.96
C GLU A 101 13.21 -7.89 9.15
N GLU A 102 14.01 -8.15 8.14
CA GLU A 102 14.44 -7.10 7.20
C GLU A 102 13.25 -6.48 6.48
N ALA A 103 12.36 -7.31 5.90
CA ALA A 103 11.18 -6.84 5.22
C ALA A 103 10.30 -5.96 6.12
N ARG A 104 10.05 -6.37 7.37
CA ARG A 104 9.24 -5.61 8.34
C ARG A 104 9.84 -4.23 8.64
N GLY A 105 11.14 -4.17 8.90
CA GLY A 105 11.82 -2.90 9.16
C GLY A 105 11.73 -1.95 7.96
N ARG A 106 11.97 -2.46 6.75
CA ARG A 106 11.92 -1.68 5.52
C ARG A 106 10.50 -1.24 5.15
N ILE A 107 9.48 -2.09 5.36
CA ILE A 107 8.07 -1.70 5.16
C ILE A 107 7.71 -0.52 6.05
N SER A 108 8.12 -0.53 7.33
CA SER A 108 7.85 0.58 8.25
C SER A 108 8.53 1.87 7.79
N SER A 109 9.76 1.79 7.29
CA SER A 109 10.46 2.94 6.71
C SER A 109 9.75 3.49 5.46
N TYR A 110 9.38 2.61 4.52
CA TYR A 110 8.62 3.03 3.33
C TYR A 110 7.28 3.64 3.67
N LEU A 111 6.55 3.09 4.66
CA LEU A 111 5.27 3.66 5.07
C LEU A 111 5.43 5.10 5.57
N GLY A 112 6.45 5.39 6.39
CA GLY A 112 6.73 6.75 6.83
C GLY A 112 6.99 7.72 5.66
N HIS A 113 7.74 7.29 4.64
CA HIS A 113 7.98 8.09 3.44
C HIS A 113 6.72 8.26 2.58
N ILE A 114 5.88 7.23 2.48
CA ILE A 114 4.59 7.32 1.78
C ILE A 114 3.69 8.34 2.49
N GLU A 115 3.61 8.30 3.81
CA GLU A 115 2.83 9.25 4.61
C GLU A 115 3.31 10.69 4.42
N GLU A 116 4.63 10.90 4.47
CA GLU A 116 5.23 12.19 4.16
C GLU A 116 4.86 12.64 2.74
N GLY A 117 5.02 11.76 1.73
CA GLY A 117 4.68 12.05 0.35
C GLY A 117 3.22 12.46 0.17
N PHE A 118 2.28 11.75 0.78
CA PHE A 118 0.86 12.11 0.75
C PHE A 118 0.57 13.46 1.42
N SER A 119 1.32 13.84 2.46
CA SER A 119 1.18 15.15 3.10
C SER A 119 1.57 16.32 2.20
N LEU A 120 2.36 16.05 1.16
CA LEU A 120 2.81 17.05 0.17
C LEU A 120 1.86 17.18 -1.03
N VAL A 121 0.85 16.32 -1.16
CA VAL A 121 -0.03 16.24 -2.34
C VAL A 121 -1.45 16.66 -1.97
N SER A 122 -1.93 17.74 -2.60
CA SER A 122 -3.34 18.14 -2.53
C SER A 122 -4.21 17.35 -3.51
N ASP A 123 -5.54 17.42 -3.33
CA ASP A 123 -6.50 16.79 -4.25
C ASP A 123 -6.37 17.31 -5.70
N GLU A 124 -6.01 18.57 -5.88
CA GLU A 124 -5.76 19.14 -7.19
C GLU A 124 -4.54 18.51 -7.86
N GLN A 125 -3.50 18.24 -7.09
CA GLN A 125 -2.28 17.58 -7.58
C GLN A 125 -2.51 16.11 -7.95
N MET A 126 -3.58 15.48 -7.46
CA MET A 126 -3.93 14.09 -7.83
C MET A 126 -4.23 13.93 -9.33
N SER A 127 -4.70 14.99 -10.00
CA SER A 127 -4.92 15.00 -11.45
C SER A 127 -3.68 15.38 -12.27
N ARG A 128 -2.59 15.77 -11.61
CA ARG A 128 -1.33 16.14 -12.27
C ARG A 128 -0.77 14.96 -13.04
N VAL A 129 -0.39 15.19 -14.29
CA VAL A 129 0.29 14.19 -15.12
C VAL A 129 1.75 14.07 -14.66
N VAL A 130 2.13 12.86 -14.30
CA VAL A 130 3.46 12.51 -13.81
C VAL A 130 4.05 11.44 -14.73
N PRO A 131 5.21 11.68 -15.37
CA PRO A 131 5.87 10.65 -16.17
C PRO A 131 6.40 9.52 -15.27
N THR A 132 6.29 8.29 -15.76
CA THR A 132 6.83 7.10 -15.09
C THR A 132 7.77 6.35 -16.02
N LEU A 133 8.50 5.38 -15.48
CA LEU A 133 9.34 4.48 -16.28
C LEU A 133 8.51 3.70 -17.33
N PHE A 134 7.26 3.36 -17.00
CA PHE A 134 6.38 2.56 -17.86
C PHE A 134 5.50 3.40 -18.80
N VAL A 135 5.26 4.67 -18.44
CA VAL A 135 4.45 5.63 -19.21
C VAL A 135 5.24 6.93 -19.29
N PRO A 136 6.20 7.05 -20.24
CA PRO A 136 7.07 8.23 -20.37
C PRO A 136 6.31 9.52 -20.65
N GLU A 137 5.18 9.47 -21.35
CA GLU A 137 4.29 10.59 -21.61
C GLU A 137 3.54 11.06 -20.34
N GLY A 138 3.55 10.23 -19.33
CA GLY A 138 2.92 10.50 -18.04
C GLY A 138 1.47 10.05 -17.94
N GLU A 139 1.02 9.90 -16.71
CA GLU A 139 -0.34 9.55 -16.32
C GLU A 139 -0.73 10.35 -15.07
N ALA A 140 -2.05 10.49 -14.81
CA ALA A 140 -2.52 11.17 -13.62
C ALA A 140 -1.97 10.50 -12.34
N LEU A 141 -1.43 11.30 -11.42
CA LEU A 141 -0.85 10.79 -10.17
C LEU A 141 -1.81 9.84 -9.44
N PHE A 142 -3.10 10.17 -9.39
CA PHE A 142 -4.12 9.31 -8.79
C PHE A 142 -4.16 7.91 -9.42
N THR A 143 -4.12 7.82 -10.74
CA THR A 143 -4.12 6.54 -11.47
C THR A 143 -2.87 5.73 -11.16
N ILE A 144 -1.70 6.39 -11.11
CA ILE A 144 -0.44 5.73 -10.74
C ILE A 144 -0.50 5.17 -9.32
N LEU A 145 -1.03 5.96 -8.36
CA LEU A 145 -1.16 5.53 -6.96
C LEU A 145 -2.16 4.37 -6.81
N LEU A 146 -3.27 4.38 -7.56
CA LEU A 146 -4.20 3.25 -7.60
C LEU A 146 -3.56 2.00 -8.19
N GLY A 147 -2.80 2.12 -9.29
CA GLY A 147 -2.06 1.00 -9.88
C GLY A 147 -1.04 0.40 -8.90
N ASN A 148 -0.32 1.24 -8.15
CA ASN A 148 0.59 0.77 -7.11
C ASN A 148 -0.16 0.08 -5.96
N LEU A 149 -1.35 0.57 -5.58
CA LEU A 149 -2.19 -0.06 -4.57
C LEU A 149 -2.70 -1.43 -5.02
N GLU A 150 -3.14 -1.54 -6.26
CA GLU A 150 -3.54 -2.80 -6.88
C GLU A 150 -2.38 -3.79 -6.92
N HIS A 151 -1.19 -3.34 -7.33
CA HIS A 151 0.02 -4.16 -7.38
C HIS A 151 0.39 -4.70 -6.00
N LEU A 152 0.43 -3.84 -4.98
CA LEU A 152 0.66 -4.25 -3.58
C LEU A 152 -0.38 -5.26 -3.10
N THR A 153 -1.66 -5.03 -3.41
CA THR A 153 -2.76 -5.90 -3.02
C THR A 153 -2.64 -7.29 -3.65
N ASN A 154 -2.24 -7.37 -4.93
CA ASN A 154 -2.01 -8.62 -5.62
C ASN A 154 -0.89 -9.45 -4.97
N HIS A 155 0.24 -8.82 -4.61
CA HIS A 155 1.34 -9.52 -3.94
C HIS A 155 1.06 -9.84 -2.47
N LYS A 156 0.30 -9.01 -1.77
CA LYS A 156 -0.26 -9.37 -0.45
C LYS A 156 -1.13 -10.63 -0.55
N TYR A 157 -2.00 -10.70 -1.55
CA TYR A 157 -2.84 -11.89 -1.77
C TYR A 157 -2.00 -13.11 -2.19
N GLN A 158 -0.97 -12.93 -3.00
CA GLN A 158 -0.01 -13.99 -3.33
C GLN A 158 0.66 -14.55 -2.06
N LEU A 159 1.10 -13.69 -1.15
CA LEU A 159 1.65 -14.11 0.14
C LEU A 159 0.64 -14.89 0.98
N PHE A 160 -0.63 -14.44 1.02
CA PHE A 160 -1.69 -15.16 1.70
C PHE A 160 -1.91 -16.58 1.13
N VAL A 161 -1.86 -16.73 -0.20
CA VAL A 161 -1.94 -18.04 -0.86
C VAL A 161 -0.73 -18.90 -0.49
N TYR A 162 0.48 -18.34 -0.46
CA TYR A 162 1.69 -19.06 -0.04
C TYR A 162 1.58 -19.55 1.40
N LEU A 163 1.06 -18.74 2.31
CA LEU A 163 0.81 -19.15 3.71
C LEU A 163 -0.17 -20.31 3.78
N LYS A 164 -1.25 -20.31 3.00
CA LYS A 164 -2.17 -21.45 2.91
C LYS A 164 -1.48 -22.72 2.38
N MET A 165 -0.63 -22.59 1.38
CA MET A 165 0.14 -23.73 0.83
C MET A 165 1.17 -24.27 1.82
N LEU A 166 1.63 -23.43 2.75
CA LEU A 166 2.49 -23.78 3.87
C LEU A 166 1.71 -24.29 5.10
N GLU A 167 0.38 -24.51 4.94
CA GLU A 167 -0.53 -24.97 5.99
C GLU A 167 -0.63 -24.01 7.20
N VAL A 168 -0.27 -22.73 7.00
CA VAL A 168 -0.49 -21.70 8.02
C VAL A 168 -1.98 -21.37 8.09
N PRO A 169 -2.60 -21.34 9.27
CA PRO A 169 -4.04 -21.13 9.44
C PRO A 169 -4.43 -19.66 9.21
N VAL A 170 -4.46 -19.20 7.96
CA VAL A 170 -4.91 -17.86 7.57
C VAL A 170 -6.30 -17.89 6.96
N ALA A 171 -7.08 -16.83 7.20
CA ALA A 171 -8.47 -16.66 6.78
C ALA A 171 -8.74 -15.24 6.29
N THR A 172 -9.96 -14.97 5.83
CA THR A 172 -10.35 -13.65 5.31
C THR A 172 -10.05 -12.47 6.24
N PRO A 173 -10.20 -12.57 7.59
CA PRO A 173 -9.83 -11.47 8.49
C PRO A 173 -8.35 -11.08 8.45
N ASP A 174 -7.46 -11.97 7.99
CA ASP A 174 -6.04 -11.67 7.85
C ASP A 174 -5.75 -10.76 6.63
N LEU A 175 -6.69 -10.72 5.66
CA LEU A 175 -6.56 -9.91 4.45
C LEU A 175 -7.12 -8.50 4.58
N TYR A 176 -8.12 -8.30 5.44
CA TYR A 176 -8.91 -7.07 5.49
C TYR A 176 -9.05 -6.55 6.92
N ARG A 177 -9.14 -5.22 7.06
CA ARG A 177 -9.61 -4.60 8.30
C ARG A 177 -11.14 -4.69 8.33
N LEU A 178 -11.69 -5.62 9.10
CA LEU A 178 -13.14 -5.73 9.24
C LEU A 178 -13.65 -4.62 10.19
N ARG A 179 -14.51 -3.74 9.68
CA ARG A 179 -15.18 -2.72 10.52
C ARG A 179 -16.03 -3.41 11.59
N GLY A 180 -15.80 -3.09 12.86
CA GLY A 180 -16.55 -3.65 14.00
C GLY A 180 -15.81 -4.72 14.80
N GLN A 181 -14.62 -5.13 14.39
CA GLN A 181 -13.70 -5.88 15.24
C GLN A 181 -12.70 -4.92 15.85
N GLY A 182 -13.17 -4.08 16.78
CA GLY A 182 -12.30 -3.29 17.64
C GLY A 182 -11.49 -4.24 18.51
N GLY A 183 -10.17 -4.18 18.39
CA GLY A 183 -9.25 -4.77 19.33
C GLY A 183 -9.17 -3.97 20.61
#